data_bc5cb4d2d860e487312886f22d29763a
#
_entry.id   bc5cb4d2d860e487312886f22d29763a
#
_cell.length_a   1.000
_cell.length_b   1.000
_cell.length_c   1.000
_cell.angle_alpha   90.00
_cell.angle_beta   90.00
_cell.angle_gamma   90.00
#
_symmetry.space_group_name_H-M   'P 1'
#
loop_
_entity.id
_entity.type
_entity.pdbx_description
1 polymer ?
#
loop_
_entity_poly.entity_id
_entity_poly.type
_entity_poly.pdbx_seq_one_letter_code
_entity_poly.pdbx_strand_id
1 'polypeptide(L)'
;MNREQLALILIVAVFTIVNGVLIATDTLTHDWDGFSIIVGAGVTLALYSFLYRDNPLFKLAEHLYVGVVAAYEFAQVWFQNIVTDIIDPLLGRAQNPEPAWSIIIPTIFGILLLSRLVGKAVWLSRLAFGLIVGLGAGLLIPRRVSAYIIQQIDPTVSAVFAPAGFDLNALFILIGVVSVLVYFSFSINHSGVVGSVARIGIWFLMISFGASFGYTVMARLSLLIGQLTFLLQDWLHLELPLF
;
A
#
# COMPACT_ATOMS: atom_id res chain seq x y z
N MET A 1 13.84 -37.92 -15.12
CA MET A 1 12.98 -36.97 -14.41
C MET A 1 13.82 -36.33 -13.30
N ASN A 2 14.03 -35.04 -13.36
CA ASN A 2 14.85 -34.37 -12.35
C ASN A 2 14.13 -34.36 -10.99
N ARG A 3 14.89 -34.41 -9.87
CA ARG A 3 14.32 -34.41 -8.50
C ARG A 3 13.32 -33.25 -8.29
N GLU A 4 13.54 -32.13 -8.91
CA GLU A 4 12.66 -30.94 -8.87
C GLU A 4 11.29 -31.20 -9.57
N GLN A 5 11.32 -31.83 -10.75
CA GLN A 5 10.07 -32.20 -11.45
C GLN A 5 9.25 -33.21 -10.66
N LEU A 6 9.93 -34.13 -10.00
CA LEU A 6 9.28 -35.13 -9.18
C LEU A 6 8.63 -34.50 -7.93
N ALA A 7 9.32 -33.55 -7.28
CA ALA A 7 8.78 -32.80 -6.14
C ALA A 7 7.55 -31.95 -6.56
N LEU A 8 7.60 -31.26 -7.69
CA LEU A 8 6.47 -30.49 -8.21
C LEU A 8 5.24 -31.36 -8.50
N ILE A 9 5.46 -32.50 -9.18
CA ILE A 9 4.37 -33.45 -9.47
C ILE A 9 3.76 -33.97 -8.18
N LEU A 10 4.59 -34.27 -7.19
CA LEU A 10 4.15 -34.79 -5.89
C LEU A 10 3.31 -33.73 -5.14
N ILE A 11 3.75 -32.47 -5.13
CA ILE A 11 3.00 -31.35 -4.51
C ILE A 11 1.64 -31.18 -5.19
N VAL A 12 1.60 -31.14 -6.52
CA VAL A 12 0.34 -31.01 -7.28
C VAL A 12 -0.56 -32.21 -7.05
N ALA A 13 -0.02 -33.43 -7.02
CA ALA A 13 -0.79 -34.63 -6.76
C ALA A 13 -1.39 -34.64 -5.34
N VAL A 14 -0.61 -34.28 -4.33
CA VAL A 14 -1.08 -34.15 -2.93
C VAL A 14 -2.19 -33.09 -2.84
N PHE A 15 -1.99 -31.93 -3.43
CA PHE A 15 -3.00 -30.87 -3.46
C PHE A 15 -4.31 -31.34 -4.12
N THR A 16 -4.21 -32.05 -5.26
CA THR A 16 -5.37 -32.59 -5.97
C THR A 16 -6.10 -33.66 -5.16
N ILE A 17 -5.36 -34.54 -4.49
CA ILE A 17 -5.93 -35.58 -3.62
C ILE A 17 -6.65 -34.96 -2.42
N VAL A 18 -6.03 -33.98 -1.75
CA VAL A 18 -6.63 -33.29 -0.61
C VAL A 18 -7.94 -32.63 -1.02
N ASN A 19 -7.95 -31.87 -2.11
CA ASN A 19 -9.18 -31.23 -2.60
C ASN A 19 -10.23 -32.26 -3.04
N GLY A 20 -9.81 -33.38 -3.65
CA GLY A 20 -10.72 -34.47 -4.00
C GLY A 20 -11.40 -35.11 -2.79
N VAL A 21 -10.67 -35.26 -1.69
CA VAL A 21 -11.22 -35.76 -0.41
C VAL A 21 -12.16 -34.73 0.19
N LEU A 22 -11.79 -33.45 0.24
CA LEU A 22 -12.62 -32.38 0.81
C LEU A 22 -13.94 -32.20 0.06
N ILE A 23 -13.93 -32.36 -1.25
CA ILE A 23 -15.15 -32.36 -2.08
C ILE A 23 -15.98 -33.64 -1.84
N ALA A 24 -15.34 -34.81 -1.72
CA ALA A 24 -16.05 -36.06 -1.51
C ALA A 24 -16.66 -36.20 -0.10
N THR A 25 -16.15 -35.44 0.87
CA THR A 25 -16.67 -35.39 2.26
C THR A 25 -17.72 -34.27 2.46
N ASP A 26 -18.14 -33.59 1.40
CA ASP A 26 -19.06 -32.43 1.45
C ASP A 26 -18.62 -31.30 2.40
N THR A 27 -17.35 -31.24 2.75
CA THR A 27 -16.78 -30.18 3.57
C THR A 27 -16.62 -28.89 2.78
N LEU A 28 -16.32 -28.97 1.49
CA LEU A 28 -16.31 -27.84 0.57
C LEU A 28 -17.58 -27.83 -0.28
N THR A 29 -18.23 -26.69 -0.35
CA THR A 29 -19.44 -26.50 -1.15
C THR A 29 -19.14 -26.65 -2.65
N HIS A 30 -20.06 -27.24 -3.41
CA HIS A 30 -19.93 -27.43 -4.86
C HIS A 30 -20.27 -26.15 -5.66
N ASP A 31 -20.24 -24.99 -4.98
CA ASP A 31 -20.56 -23.67 -5.52
C ASP A 31 -19.31 -22.90 -5.93
N TRP A 32 -19.51 -21.70 -6.48
CA TRP A 32 -18.44 -20.77 -6.80
C TRP A 32 -17.56 -20.40 -5.60
N ASP A 33 -18.11 -20.43 -4.39
CA ASP A 33 -17.38 -20.16 -3.16
C ASP A 33 -16.37 -21.25 -2.86
N GLY A 34 -16.75 -22.52 -2.94
CA GLY A 34 -15.82 -23.63 -2.77
C GLY A 34 -14.70 -23.65 -3.82
N PHE A 35 -15.04 -23.35 -5.09
CA PHE A 35 -14.02 -23.20 -6.13
C PHE A 35 -13.04 -22.05 -5.83
N SER A 36 -13.54 -20.91 -5.35
CA SER A 36 -12.69 -19.76 -5.00
C SER A 36 -11.73 -20.08 -3.86
N ILE A 37 -12.16 -20.84 -2.85
CA ILE A 37 -11.32 -21.30 -1.74
C ILE A 37 -10.20 -22.22 -2.26
N ILE A 38 -10.51 -23.17 -3.12
CA ILE A 38 -9.50 -24.07 -3.71
C ILE A 38 -8.46 -23.30 -4.51
N VAL A 39 -8.89 -22.35 -5.36
CA VAL A 39 -7.99 -21.51 -6.15
C VAL A 39 -7.15 -20.62 -5.23
N GLY A 40 -7.76 -20.00 -4.22
CA GLY A 40 -7.08 -19.17 -3.23
C GLY A 40 -6.01 -19.95 -2.46
N ALA A 41 -6.34 -21.16 -1.99
CA ALA A 41 -5.38 -22.03 -1.32
C ALA A 41 -4.24 -22.45 -2.25
N GLY A 42 -4.57 -22.82 -3.50
CA GLY A 42 -3.57 -23.20 -4.50
C GLY A 42 -2.58 -22.08 -4.82
N VAL A 43 -3.08 -20.86 -5.05
CA VAL A 43 -2.24 -19.67 -5.30
C VAL A 43 -1.39 -19.34 -4.08
N THR A 44 -1.96 -19.40 -2.88
CA THR A 44 -1.24 -19.13 -1.64
C THR A 44 -0.09 -20.13 -1.42
N LEU A 45 -0.34 -21.41 -1.58
CA LEU A 45 0.69 -22.43 -1.45
C LEU A 45 1.76 -22.31 -2.54
N ALA A 46 1.36 -21.96 -3.78
CA ALA A 46 2.28 -21.71 -4.87
C ALA A 46 3.19 -20.51 -4.59
N LEU A 47 2.64 -19.43 -4.01
CA LEU A 47 3.43 -18.26 -3.59
C LEU A 47 4.37 -18.61 -2.43
N TYR A 48 3.91 -19.38 -1.44
CA TYR A 48 4.79 -19.82 -0.32
C TYR A 48 5.91 -20.76 -0.77
N SER A 49 5.76 -21.45 -1.88
CA SER A 49 6.82 -22.32 -2.42
C SER A 49 8.12 -21.57 -2.74
N PHE A 50 8.06 -20.25 -2.93
CA PHE A 50 9.23 -19.39 -3.10
C PHE A 50 10.16 -19.39 -1.88
N LEU A 51 9.63 -19.62 -0.66
CA LEU A 51 10.47 -19.70 0.54
C LEU A 51 11.54 -20.80 0.45
N TYR A 52 11.26 -21.83 -0.32
CA TYR A 52 12.23 -22.91 -0.52
C TYR A 52 13.15 -22.62 -1.72
N ARG A 53 12.56 -22.33 -2.89
CA ARG A 53 13.29 -22.02 -4.13
C ARG A 53 12.35 -21.46 -5.20
N ASP A 54 12.92 -20.67 -6.14
CA ASP A 54 12.21 -20.26 -7.35
C ASP A 54 11.81 -21.48 -8.18
N ASN A 55 10.53 -21.60 -8.51
CA ASN A 55 9.97 -22.74 -9.22
C ASN A 55 8.87 -22.30 -10.20
N PRO A 56 8.51 -23.16 -11.19
CA PRO A 56 7.49 -22.80 -12.19
C PRO A 56 6.10 -22.51 -11.60
N LEU A 57 5.71 -23.14 -10.49
CA LEU A 57 4.43 -22.89 -9.81
C LEU A 57 4.40 -21.50 -9.22
N PHE A 58 5.49 -21.08 -8.58
CA PHE A 58 5.62 -19.72 -8.07
C PHE A 58 5.51 -18.69 -9.19
N LYS A 59 6.23 -18.88 -10.31
CA LYS A 59 6.17 -17.96 -11.46
C LYS A 59 4.77 -17.84 -12.04
N LEU A 60 4.05 -18.96 -12.13
CA LEU A 60 2.66 -18.94 -12.61
C LEU A 60 1.76 -18.15 -11.65
N ALA A 61 1.87 -18.39 -10.34
CA ALA A 61 1.10 -17.68 -9.33
C ALA A 61 1.45 -16.17 -9.28
N GLU A 62 2.75 -15.84 -9.42
CA GLU A 62 3.22 -14.45 -9.49
C GLU A 62 2.64 -13.71 -10.70
N HIS A 63 2.72 -14.30 -11.89
CA HIS A 63 2.17 -13.70 -13.10
C HIS A 63 0.66 -13.54 -13.02
N LEU A 64 -0.03 -14.52 -12.46
CA LEU A 64 -1.48 -14.45 -12.25
C LEU A 64 -1.82 -13.33 -11.27
N TYR A 65 -1.12 -13.24 -10.14
CA TYR A 65 -1.33 -12.19 -9.14
C TYR A 65 -1.08 -10.79 -9.73
N VAL A 66 0.06 -10.59 -10.40
CA VAL A 66 0.40 -9.31 -11.04
C VAL A 66 -0.64 -8.96 -12.12
N GLY A 67 -1.08 -9.94 -12.91
CA GLY A 67 -2.10 -9.73 -13.92
C GLY A 67 -3.45 -9.30 -13.34
N VAL A 68 -3.90 -9.96 -12.27
CA VAL A 68 -5.16 -9.62 -11.58
C VAL A 68 -5.08 -8.22 -10.96
N VAL A 69 -3.98 -7.90 -10.27
CA VAL A 69 -3.78 -6.57 -9.67
C VAL A 69 -3.78 -5.49 -10.75
N ALA A 70 -3.03 -5.68 -11.83
CA ALA A 70 -3.00 -4.72 -12.94
C ALA A 70 -4.38 -4.53 -13.59
N ALA A 71 -5.14 -5.60 -13.78
CA ALA A 71 -6.50 -5.53 -14.33
C ALA A 71 -7.45 -4.80 -13.37
N TYR A 72 -7.35 -5.06 -12.07
CA TYR A 72 -8.16 -4.39 -11.05
C TYR A 72 -7.86 -2.89 -10.98
N GLU A 73 -6.59 -2.50 -10.93
CA GLU A 73 -6.17 -1.09 -10.95
C GLU A 73 -6.65 -0.39 -12.24
N PHE A 74 -6.50 -1.05 -13.39
CA PHE A 74 -7.01 -0.51 -14.65
C PHE A 74 -8.53 -0.31 -14.61
N ALA A 75 -9.28 -1.30 -14.12
CA ALA A 75 -10.73 -1.19 -14.00
C ALA A 75 -11.15 -0.06 -13.05
N GLN A 76 -10.48 0.07 -11.89
CA GLN A 76 -10.73 1.18 -10.96
C GLN A 76 -10.49 2.54 -11.61
N VAL A 77 -9.34 2.73 -12.25
CA VAL A 77 -9.03 4.00 -12.93
C VAL A 77 -10.03 4.27 -14.06
N TRP A 78 -10.42 3.24 -14.81
CA TRP A 78 -11.40 3.37 -15.87
C TRP A 78 -12.76 3.82 -15.35
N PHE A 79 -13.34 3.11 -14.40
CA PHE A 79 -14.69 3.39 -13.94
C PHE A 79 -14.75 4.59 -13.00
N GLN A 80 -13.81 4.75 -12.09
CA GLN A 80 -13.87 5.84 -11.09
C GLN A 80 -13.36 7.17 -11.64
N ASN A 81 -12.33 7.17 -12.48
CA ASN A 81 -11.72 8.41 -12.95
C ASN A 81 -12.14 8.74 -14.39
N ILE A 82 -12.01 7.79 -15.33
CA ILE A 82 -12.29 8.12 -16.73
C ILE A 82 -13.80 8.27 -16.99
N VAL A 83 -14.60 7.32 -16.51
CA VAL A 83 -16.06 7.38 -16.71
C VAL A 83 -16.64 8.54 -15.88
N THR A 84 -16.35 8.60 -14.59
CA THR A 84 -16.98 9.55 -13.67
C THR A 84 -16.49 10.98 -13.86
N ASP A 85 -15.19 11.19 -14.07
CA ASP A 85 -14.61 12.53 -14.12
C ASP A 85 -14.53 13.11 -15.54
N ILE A 86 -14.59 12.27 -16.58
CA ILE A 86 -14.45 12.72 -17.97
C ILE A 86 -15.71 12.42 -18.78
N ILE A 87 -16.16 11.16 -18.84
CA ILE A 87 -17.23 10.75 -19.76
C ILE A 87 -18.59 11.29 -19.30
N ASP A 88 -18.95 11.08 -18.05
CA ASP A 88 -20.27 11.47 -17.53
C ASP A 88 -20.48 13.01 -17.54
N PRO A 89 -19.50 13.85 -17.15
CA PRO A 89 -19.65 15.30 -17.27
C PRO A 89 -19.71 15.78 -18.72
N LEU A 90 -18.92 15.20 -19.63
CA LEU A 90 -18.95 15.54 -21.05
C LEU A 90 -20.29 15.19 -21.73
N LEU A 91 -20.93 14.11 -21.27
CA LEU A 91 -22.25 13.67 -21.77
C LEU A 91 -23.42 14.32 -21.02
N GLY A 92 -23.17 15.25 -20.10
CA GLY A 92 -24.18 15.91 -19.29
C GLY A 92 -24.90 15.01 -18.29
N ARG A 93 -24.27 13.89 -17.90
CA ARG A 93 -24.81 12.92 -16.92
C ARG A 93 -24.34 13.19 -15.48
N ALA A 94 -23.42 14.13 -15.29
CA ALA A 94 -22.91 14.47 -13.96
C ALA A 94 -24.00 15.17 -13.13
N GLN A 95 -24.06 14.85 -11.84
CA GLN A 95 -25.00 15.45 -10.89
C GLN A 95 -24.69 16.94 -10.64
N ASN A 96 -23.42 17.34 -10.75
CA ASN A 96 -22.97 18.73 -10.68
C ASN A 96 -22.19 19.06 -11.96
N PRO A 97 -22.78 19.72 -12.94
CA PRO A 97 -22.10 20.06 -14.18
C PRO A 97 -21.03 21.13 -13.92
N GLU A 98 -19.77 20.68 -13.86
CA GLU A 98 -18.62 21.57 -13.88
C GLU A 98 -18.53 22.29 -15.24
N PRO A 99 -17.94 23.51 -15.31
CA PRO A 99 -17.74 24.20 -16.57
C PRO A 99 -16.94 23.31 -17.54
N ALA A 100 -17.37 23.21 -18.78
CA ALA A 100 -16.76 22.38 -19.80
C ALA A 100 -15.22 22.58 -19.96
N TRP A 101 -14.74 23.78 -19.66
CA TRP A 101 -13.29 24.11 -19.70
C TRP A 101 -12.47 23.34 -18.67
N SER A 102 -13.00 23.11 -17.46
CA SER A 102 -12.31 22.40 -16.40
C SER A 102 -12.06 20.95 -16.74
N ILE A 103 -12.83 20.39 -17.67
CA ILE A 103 -12.78 19.00 -18.12
C ILE A 103 -12.01 18.85 -19.42
N ILE A 104 -12.26 19.74 -20.40
CA ILE A 104 -11.66 19.66 -21.74
C ILE A 104 -10.14 19.85 -21.67
N ILE A 105 -9.67 20.84 -20.91
CA ILE A 105 -8.24 21.15 -20.84
C ILE A 105 -7.43 19.95 -20.26
N PRO A 106 -7.77 19.38 -19.09
CA PRO A 106 -7.07 18.19 -18.58
C PRO A 106 -7.17 16.99 -19.52
N THR A 107 -8.31 16.79 -20.18
CA THR A 107 -8.52 15.68 -21.13
C THR A 107 -7.57 15.81 -22.33
N ILE A 108 -7.41 17.00 -22.89
CA ILE A 108 -6.44 17.25 -23.97
C ILE A 108 -5.03 16.89 -23.51
N PHE A 109 -4.60 17.29 -22.31
CA PHE A 109 -3.29 16.93 -21.78
C PHE A 109 -3.16 15.43 -21.54
N GLY A 110 -4.22 14.73 -21.11
CA GLY A 110 -4.27 13.29 -21.01
C GLY A 110 -4.03 12.59 -22.36
N ILE A 111 -4.70 13.07 -23.41
CA ILE A 111 -4.51 12.58 -24.79
C ILE A 111 -3.09 12.86 -25.27
N LEU A 112 -2.54 14.03 -24.98
CA LEU A 112 -1.15 14.36 -25.31
C LEU A 112 -0.16 13.44 -24.59
N LEU A 113 -0.44 12.99 -23.37
CA LEU A 113 0.38 11.98 -22.68
C LEU A 113 0.33 10.63 -23.40
N LEU A 114 -0.85 10.20 -23.85
CA LEU A 114 -1.01 8.95 -24.60
C LEU A 114 -0.28 8.97 -25.95
N SER A 115 0.02 10.15 -26.49
CA SER A 115 0.83 10.27 -27.71
C SER A 115 2.22 9.63 -27.58
N ARG A 116 2.69 9.35 -26.36
CA ARG A 116 3.93 8.62 -26.09
C ARG A 116 3.92 7.18 -26.63
N LEU A 117 2.76 6.57 -26.78
CA LEU A 117 2.60 5.22 -27.34
C LEU A 117 2.91 5.21 -28.85
N VAL A 118 2.87 6.37 -29.51
CA VAL A 118 3.15 6.51 -30.94
C VAL A 118 4.52 7.17 -31.12
N GLY A 119 5.51 6.41 -31.57
CA GLY A 119 6.91 6.85 -31.63
C GLY A 119 7.15 8.18 -32.36
N LYS A 120 6.36 8.53 -33.39
CA LYS A 120 6.46 9.79 -34.14
C LYS A 120 5.90 11.01 -33.39
N ALA A 121 5.01 10.81 -32.42
CA ALA A 121 4.30 11.85 -31.68
C ALA A 121 4.84 12.06 -30.25
N VAL A 122 5.95 11.41 -29.88
CA VAL A 122 6.56 11.50 -28.53
C VAL A 122 6.87 12.94 -28.10
N TRP A 123 7.17 13.85 -29.05
CA TRP A 123 7.46 15.24 -28.71
C TRP A 123 6.27 15.98 -28.08
N LEU A 124 5.03 15.61 -28.44
CA LEU A 124 3.80 16.16 -27.86
C LEU A 124 3.65 15.79 -26.38
N SER A 125 4.03 14.56 -26.01
CA SER A 125 3.99 14.11 -24.62
C SER A 125 4.96 14.91 -23.73
N ARG A 126 6.04 15.47 -24.27
CA ARG A 126 7.00 16.28 -23.51
C ARG A 126 6.35 17.60 -23.02
N LEU A 127 5.46 18.19 -23.82
CA LEU A 127 4.70 19.38 -23.40
C LEU A 127 3.78 19.07 -22.23
N ALA A 128 3.03 17.96 -22.32
CA ALA A 128 2.16 17.51 -21.24
C ALA A 128 2.96 17.16 -19.98
N PHE A 129 4.08 16.45 -20.09
CA PHE A 129 4.98 16.18 -18.99
C PHE A 129 5.55 17.47 -18.35
N GLY A 130 6.02 18.41 -19.16
CA GLY A 130 6.55 19.67 -18.66
C GLY A 130 5.51 20.43 -17.84
N LEU A 131 4.26 20.45 -18.31
CA LEU A 131 3.16 21.11 -17.60
C LEU A 131 2.80 20.36 -16.31
N ILE A 132 2.64 19.05 -16.35
CA ILE A 132 2.29 18.24 -15.17
C ILE A 132 3.38 18.32 -14.10
N VAL A 133 4.65 18.19 -14.49
CA VAL A 133 5.78 18.31 -13.55
C VAL A 133 5.87 19.72 -13.00
N GLY A 134 5.71 20.75 -13.86
CA GLY A 134 5.76 22.16 -13.44
C GLY A 134 4.62 22.53 -12.48
N LEU A 135 3.38 22.23 -12.84
CA LEU A 135 2.23 22.44 -11.96
C LEU A 135 2.28 21.59 -10.71
N GLY A 136 2.67 20.30 -10.88
CA GLY A 136 2.81 19.37 -9.76
C GLY A 136 3.84 19.88 -8.75
N ALA A 137 5.03 20.26 -9.19
CA ALA A 137 6.05 20.82 -8.30
C ALA A 137 5.59 22.14 -7.68
N GLY A 138 5.01 23.04 -8.47
CA GLY A 138 4.55 24.35 -8.01
C GLY A 138 3.44 24.27 -6.95
N LEU A 139 2.50 23.35 -7.09
CA LEU A 139 1.38 23.17 -6.16
C LEU A 139 1.74 22.24 -4.99
N LEU A 140 2.55 21.18 -5.24
CA LEU A 140 2.88 20.21 -4.21
C LEU A 140 3.85 20.76 -3.17
N ILE A 141 4.81 21.61 -3.55
CA ILE A 141 5.79 22.14 -2.59
C ILE A 141 5.12 22.97 -1.49
N PRO A 142 4.32 24.02 -1.78
CA PRO A 142 3.62 24.78 -0.75
C PRO A 142 2.65 23.90 0.07
N ARG A 143 1.94 22.99 -0.60
CA ARG A 143 0.98 22.10 0.06
C ARG A 143 1.67 21.13 1.01
N ARG A 144 2.83 20.57 0.64
CA ARG A 144 3.62 19.71 1.52
C ARG A 144 4.22 20.48 2.69
N VAL A 145 4.75 21.67 2.46
CA VAL A 145 5.23 22.53 3.56
C VAL A 145 4.08 22.83 4.53
N SER A 146 2.92 23.20 4.03
CA SER A 146 1.76 23.42 4.90
C SER A 146 1.35 22.17 5.66
N ALA A 147 1.17 21.02 4.97
CA ALA A 147 0.66 19.79 5.58
C ALA A 147 1.66 19.10 6.51
N TYR A 148 2.95 19.06 6.16
CA TYR A 148 3.96 18.30 6.90
C TYR A 148 4.76 19.16 7.87
N ILE A 149 4.72 20.49 7.79
CA ILE A 149 5.42 21.37 8.70
C ILE A 149 4.43 22.19 9.52
N ILE A 150 3.67 23.07 8.88
CA ILE A 150 2.82 24.02 9.59
C ILE A 150 1.70 23.31 10.37
N GLN A 151 0.95 22.43 9.71
CA GLN A 151 -0.16 21.70 10.33
C GLN A 151 0.31 20.63 11.36
N GLN A 152 1.60 20.33 11.43
CA GLN A 152 2.16 19.46 12.48
C GLN A 152 2.70 20.26 13.66
N ILE A 153 3.28 21.44 13.40
CA ILE A 153 3.82 22.31 14.47
C ILE A 153 2.67 22.96 15.23
N ASP A 154 1.67 23.51 14.54
CA ASP A 154 0.58 24.25 15.16
C ASP A 154 -0.16 23.44 16.24
N PRO A 155 -0.67 22.22 16.00
CA PRO A 155 -1.29 21.41 17.04
C PRO A 155 -0.32 21.02 18.17
N THR A 156 0.96 20.79 17.87
CA THR A 156 1.95 20.41 18.87
C THR A 156 2.21 21.54 19.87
N VAL A 157 2.23 22.78 19.38
CA VAL A 157 2.45 23.95 20.23
C VAL A 157 1.15 24.37 20.92
N SER A 158 0.05 24.46 20.17
CA SER A 158 -1.24 24.90 20.68
C SER A 158 -1.82 23.98 21.75
N ALA A 159 -1.56 22.66 21.67
CA ALA A 159 -2.01 21.70 22.66
C ALA A 159 -1.41 21.94 24.06
N VAL A 160 -0.17 22.45 24.14
CA VAL A 160 0.47 22.77 25.42
C VAL A 160 -0.14 24.01 26.08
N PHE A 161 -0.60 24.98 25.26
CA PHE A 161 -1.14 26.25 25.69
C PHE A 161 -2.67 26.32 25.58
N ALA A 162 -3.35 25.17 25.48
CA ALA A 162 -4.77 25.09 25.33
C ALA A 162 -5.50 25.71 26.56
N PRO A 163 -6.59 26.47 26.35
CA PRO A 163 -7.34 27.08 27.44
C PRO A 163 -8.03 26.09 28.39
N ALA A 164 -8.06 24.80 28.04
CA ALA A 164 -8.63 23.72 28.84
C ALA A 164 -7.75 23.23 30.00
N GLY A 165 -6.52 23.72 30.10
CA GLY A 165 -5.55 23.34 31.15
C GLY A 165 -4.24 22.79 30.59
N PHE A 166 -3.26 22.63 31.48
CA PHE A 166 -1.93 22.15 31.14
C PHE A 166 -1.95 20.64 30.89
N ASP A 167 -1.68 20.21 29.66
CA ASP A 167 -1.61 18.80 29.28
C ASP A 167 -0.16 18.31 29.32
N LEU A 168 0.14 17.41 30.26
CA LEU A 168 1.44 16.78 30.41
C LEU A 168 1.85 15.98 29.17
N ASN A 169 0.90 15.34 28.50
CA ASN A 169 1.18 14.56 27.31
C ASN A 169 1.65 15.45 26.16
N ALA A 170 0.97 16.58 25.95
CA ALA A 170 1.37 17.57 24.95
C ALA A 170 2.76 18.15 25.24
N LEU A 171 3.08 18.37 26.52
CA LEU A 171 4.43 18.83 26.92
C LEU A 171 5.50 17.79 26.59
N PHE A 172 5.27 16.50 26.88
CA PHE A 172 6.21 15.44 26.53
C PHE A 172 6.44 15.36 25.02
N ILE A 173 5.39 15.49 24.23
CA ILE A 173 5.48 15.51 22.76
C ILE A 173 6.30 16.71 22.30
N LEU A 174 6.05 17.90 22.84
CA LEU A 174 6.81 19.11 22.51
C LEU A 174 8.30 18.98 22.84
N ILE A 175 8.63 18.46 24.03
CA ILE A 175 10.02 18.21 24.43
C ILE A 175 10.68 17.21 23.47
N GLY A 176 9.97 16.13 23.11
CA GLY A 176 10.43 15.16 22.14
C GLY A 176 10.74 15.78 20.78
N VAL A 177 9.79 16.55 20.23
CA VAL A 177 9.97 17.22 18.94
C VAL A 177 11.13 18.19 18.96
N VAL A 178 11.19 19.06 19.94
CA VAL A 178 12.28 20.07 20.06
C VAL A 178 13.64 19.39 20.24
N SER A 179 13.74 18.36 21.08
CA SER A 179 15.01 17.65 21.31
C SER A 179 15.48 16.91 20.06
N VAL A 180 14.58 16.33 19.27
CA VAL A 180 14.90 15.71 17.99
C VAL A 180 15.34 16.74 16.96
N LEU A 181 14.69 17.90 16.88
CA LEU A 181 15.09 18.98 15.99
C LEU A 181 16.50 19.51 16.36
N VAL A 182 16.80 19.64 17.64
CA VAL A 182 18.15 20.01 18.10
C VAL A 182 19.17 18.95 17.69
N TYR A 183 18.84 17.67 17.81
CA TYR A 183 19.72 16.59 17.36
C TYR A 183 20.03 16.66 15.85
N PHE A 184 19.03 16.94 15.01
CA PHE A 184 19.22 17.09 13.55
C PHE A 184 19.80 18.44 13.13
N SER A 185 20.03 19.36 14.06
CA SER A 185 20.68 20.64 13.75
C SER A 185 22.18 20.46 13.59
N PHE A 186 22.65 20.07 12.43
CA PHE A 186 24.08 19.84 12.13
C PHE A 186 24.93 21.12 12.16
N SER A 187 24.30 22.28 12.19
CA SER A 187 25.00 23.60 12.21
C SER A 187 25.51 23.97 13.59
N ILE A 188 25.01 23.31 14.64
CA ILE A 188 25.33 23.64 16.03
C ILE A 188 26.24 22.56 16.63
N ASN A 189 27.32 22.97 17.33
CA ASN A 189 28.16 22.01 18.03
C ASN A 189 27.41 21.42 19.24
N HIS A 190 27.26 20.09 19.28
CA HIS A 190 26.53 19.35 20.30
C HIS A 190 27.40 19.20 21.58
N SER A 191 27.77 20.32 22.23
CA SER A 191 28.53 20.35 23.47
C SER A 191 27.73 20.99 24.61
N GLY A 192 28.00 20.61 25.85
CA GLY A 192 27.34 21.16 27.05
C GLY A 192 25.83 20.89 27.08
N VAL A 193 25.02 21.92 27.29
CA VAL A 193 23.54 21.82 27.40
C VAL A 193 22.91 21.32 26.11
N VAL A 194 23.36 21.80 24.94
CA VAL A 194 22.87 21.37 23.63
C VAL A 194 23.11 19.87 23.43
N GLY A 195 24.26 19.35 23.84
CA GLY A 195 24.58 17.94 23.79
C GLY A 195 23.66 17.09 24.70
N SER A 196 23.25 17.60 25.85
CA SER A 196 22.31 16.92 26.74
C SER A 196 20.89 16.85 26.12
N VAL A 197 20.43 17.95 25.54
CA VAL A 197 19.13 17.98 24.83
C VAL A 197 19.16 17.05 23.64
N ALA A 198 20.22 17.07 22.83
CA ALA A 198 20.37 16.16 21.69
C ALA A 198 20.37 14.69 22.13
N ARG A 199 20.93 14.34 23.29
CA ARG A 199 20.89 12.97 23.84
C ARG A 199 19.48 12.54 24.20
N ILE A 200 18.65 13.42 24.74
CA ILE A 200 17.22 13.18 24.96
C ILE A 200 16.52 12.91 23.61
N GLY A 201 16.82 13.70 22.58
CA GLY A 201 16.30 13.48 21.22
C GLY A 201 16.66 12.10 20.65
N ILE A 202 17.90 11.64 20.89
CA ILE A 202 18.30 10.28 20.47
C ILE A 202 17.45 9.20 21.15
N TRP A 203 17.15 9.37 22.45
CA TRP A 203 16.30 8.40 23.15
C TRP A 203 14.86 8.37 22.58
N PHE A 204 14.27 9.53 22.31
CA PHE A 204 12.97 9.61 21.65
C PHE A 204 12.99 8.93 20.28
N LEU A 205 14.04 9.14 19.48
CA LEU A 205 14.20 8.49 18.19
C LEU A 205 14.33 6.96 18.32
N MET A 206 15.15 6.49 19.26
CA MET A 206 15.30 5.04 19.49
C MET A 206 13.98 4.37 19.86
N ILE A 207 13.21 4.99 20.77
CA ILE A 207 11.89 4.48 21.19
C ILE A 207 10.92 4.52 20.00
N SER A 208 10.88 5.61 19.26
CA SER A 208 10.00 5.79 18.10
C SER A 208 10.31 4.78 16.99
N PHE A 209 11.58 4.58 16.66
CA PHE A 209 11.99 3.58 15.67
C PHE A 209 11.67 2.15 16.13
N GLY A 210 11.93 1.86 17.42
CA GLY A 210 11.57 0.57 18.00
C GLY A 210 10.07 0.30 17.95
N ALA A 211 9.26 1.29 18.32
CA ALA A 211 7.81 1.20 18.26
C ALA A 211 7.29 1.03 16.82
N SER A 212 7.81 1.83 15.88
CA SER A 212 7.44 1.74 14.44
C SER A 212 7.85 0.41 13.85
N PHE A 213 9.02 -0.10 14.19
CA PHE A 213 9.47 -1.42 13.77
C PHE A 213 8.55 -2.52 14.34
N GLY A 214 8.26 -2.46 15.65
CA GLY A 214 7.35 -3.39 16.31
C GLY A 214 5.96 -3.38 15.67
N TYR A 215 5.41 -2.20 15.39
CA TYR A 215 4.12 -2.06 14.71
C TYR A 215 4.15 -2.67 13.31
N THR A 216 5.22 -2.44 12.55
CA THR A 216 5.38 -3.00 11.19
C THR A 216 5.46 -4.53 11.23
N VAL A 217 6.23 -5.08 12.17
CA VAL A 217 6.35 -6.55 12.35
C VAL A 217 5.00 -7.14 12.76
N MET A 218 4.31 -6.52 13.74
CA MET A 218 2.99 -6.97 14.20
C MET A 218 1.97 -6.98 13.06
N ALA A 219 1.93 -5.93 12.25
CA ALA A 219 1.03 -5.87 11.09
C ALA A 219 1.29 -7.00 10.09
N ARG A 220 2.56 -7.29 9.80
CA ARG A 220 2.94 -8.37 8.89
C ARG A 220 2.63 -9.76 9.47
N LEU A 221 2.86 -9.94 10.78
CA LEU A 221 2.49 -11.18 11.47
C LEU A 221 0.97 -11.39 11.48
N SER A 222 0.18 -10.34 11.70
CA SER A 222 -1.28 -10.43 11.62
C SER A 222 -1.76 -10.87 10.24
N LEU A 223 -1.16 -10.34 9.16
CA LEU A 223 -1.46 -10.80 7.80
C LEU A 223 -1.07 -12.27 7.58
N LEU A 224 0.09 -12.69 8.10
CA LEU A 224 0.53 -14.09 8.03
C LEU A 224 -0.42 -15.02 8.79
N ILE A 225 -0.82 -14.63 10.01
CA ILE A 225 -1.78 -15.39 10.83
C ILE A 225 -3.12 -15.49 10.09
N GLY A 226 -3.63 -14.38 9.53
CA GLY A 226 -4.86 -14.40 8.73
C GLY A 226 -4.77 -15.38 7.56
N GLN A 227 -3.64 -15.41 6.86
CA GLN A 227 -3.46 -16.32 5.73
C GLN A 227 -3.31 -17.79 6.16
N LEU A 228 -2.68 -18.04 7.31
CA LEU A 228 -2.61 -19.40 7.89
C LEU A 228 -3.99 -19.85 8.40
N THR A 229 -4.76 -18.96 9.00
CA THR A 229 -6.14 -19.23 9.42
C THR A 229 -7.01 -19.61 8.23
N PHE A 230 -6.91 -18.86 7.14
CA PHE A 230 -7.60 -19.19 5.88
C PHE A 230 -7.26 -20.62 5.40
N LEU A 231 -5.97 -20.99 5.37
CA LEU A 231 -5.55 -22.31 4.93
C LEU A 231 -5.99 -23.43 5.89
N LEU A 232 -6.07 -23.18 7.19
CA LEU A 232 -6.39 -24.20 8.18
C LEU A 232 -7.90 -24.31 8.42
N GLN A 233 -8.60 -23.20 8.51
CA GLN A 233 -10.04 -23.17 8.86
C GLN A 233 -10.92 -23.17 7.62
N ASP A 234 -10.66 -22.27 6.65
CA ASP A 234 -11.56 -22.14 5.48
C ASP A 234 -11.30 -23.21 4.42
N TRP A 235 -10.04 -23.62 4.22
CA TRP A 235 -9.71 -24.65 3.25
C TRP A 235 -9.72 -26.05 3.83
N LEU A 236 -8.97 -26.32 4.94
CA LEU A 236 -8.86 -27.65 5.52
C LEU A 236 -9.95 -27.98 6.55
N HIS A 237 -10.78 -26.99 6.94
CA HIS A 237 -11.84 -27.11 7.96
C HIS A 237 -11.35 -27.73 9.28
N LEU A 238 -10.09 -27.43 9.65
CA LEU A 238 -9.53 -27.86 10.93
C LEU A 238 -10.01 -26.89 12.03
N GLU A 239 -10.88 -27.36 12.90
CA GLU A 239 -11.28 -26.63 14.11
C GLU A 239 -10.11 -26.61 15.10
N LEU A 240 -9.12 -25.76 14.85
CA LEU A 240 -8.07 -25.51 15.85
C LEU A 240 -8.55 -24.36 16.74
N PRO A 241 -8.66 -24.57 18.06
CA PRO A 241 -8.92 -23.47 19.00
C PRO A 241 -7.65 -22.60 19.07
N LEU A 242 -7.42 -21.76 18.04
CA LEU A 242 -6.21 -20.95 17.96
C LEU A 242 -6.32 -19.65 18.75
N PHE A 243 -7.49 -19.32 19.34
CA PHE A 243 -7.66 -18.20 20.32
C PHE A 243 -8.99 -18.33 21.06
#